data_b64954a9236565ff1e116c1c77cfe583
#
_entry.id   b64954a9236565ff1e116c1c77cfe583
#
_cell.length_a   1.000
_cell.length_b   1.000
_cell.length_c   1.000
_cell.angle_alpha   90.00
_cell.angle_beta   90.00
_cell.angle_gamma   90.00
#
_symmetry.space_group_name_H-M   'P 1'
#
loop_
_entity.id
_entity.type
_entity.pdbx_description
1 polymer ?
#
loop_
_entity_poly.entity_id
_entity_poly.type
_entity_poly.pdbx_seq_one_letter_code
_entity_poly.pdbx_strand_id
1 'polypeptide(L)'
;MDRRNYLHVIAGAGAFATAGCLGSTLSFRDSNPNVILAEPEREYTSEELPYPAWGQRVPDVTLPSSIGSQTVTIRDIETPSIVTFFYSHCQTVCPVLIQTVRNIQADAIENDYADQVTFLPTTFDPQRDDAARLREYSKTMNIAVDNDNWQFLRPASPERAKAVVEEEFGVTFERTHPDDMDMYMFAHSALTYLINADGYIERAYRTQAPDISQMITDLKPLREQ
;
A
#
# COMPACT_ATOMS: atom_id res chain seq x y z
N MET A 1 47.14 59.70 -38.23
CA MET A 1 48.21 58.91 -38.86
C MET A 1 47.75 57.51 -38.91
N ASP A 2 47.18 57.12 -39.98
CA ASP A 2 47.69 56.26 -41.06
C ASP A 2 47.58 54.75 -40.70
N ARG A 3 46.72 54.18 -41.41
CA ARG A 3 46.73 53.34 -42.66
C ARG A 3 46.71 51.85 -42.31
N ARG A 4 45.74 51.20 -42.79
CA ARG A 4 45.44 50.48 -44.05
C ARG A 4 45.51 48.97 -43.93
N ASN A 5 44.33 48.47 -44.20
CA ASN A 5 43.98 47.35 -45.12
C ASN A 5 44.82 46.04 -45.08
N TYR A 6 44.15 44.90 -45.02
CA TYR A 6 43.91 44.14 -46.27
C TYR A 6 42.83 43.03 -45.98
N LEU A 7 41.91 43.00 -46.95
CA LEU A 7 40.92 41.92 -47.16
C LEU A 7 41.60 40.60 -47.59
N HIS A 8 41.16 39.49 -47.18
CA HIS A 8 41.06 38.31 -48.00
C HIS A 8 39.75 37.52 -47.70
N VAL A 9 38.93 37.51 -48.76
CA VAL A 9 37.72 36.65 -48.91
C VAL A 9 38.17 35.25 -49.25
N ILE A 10 37.72 34.24 -48.55
CA ILE A 10 37.59 32.86 -49.05
C ILE A 10 36.20 32.37 -48.81
N ALA A 11 35.49 32.16 -49.91
CA ALA A 11 34.19 31.47 -49.92
C ALA A 11 34.38 29.95 -49.69
N GLY A 12 33.71 29.43 -48.75
CA GLY A 12 33.60 27.99 -48.55
C GLY A 12 32.13 27.64 -48.25
N ALA A 13 31.46 27.04 -49.24
CA ALA A 13 30.12 26.49 -49.09
C ALA A 13 30.15 25.29 -48.12
N GLY A 14 29.47 25.37 -47.04
CA GLY A 14 29.30 24.27 -46.08
C GLY A 14 27.82 24.10 -45.69
N ALA A 15 27.29 22.97 -46.03
CA ALA A 15 25.89 22.56 -45.88
C ALA A 15 25.32 22.82 -44.50
N PHE A 16 24.17 23.49 -44.43
CA PHE A 16 23.32 23.55 -43.22
C PHE A 16 22.67 22.20 -43.01
N ALA A 17 23.24 21.38 -42.14
CA ALA A 17 22.53 20.28 -41.49
C ALA A 17 21.66 20.88 -40.39
N THR A 18 20.39 21.08 -40.67
CA THR A 18 19.39 21.35 -39.64
C THR A 18 19.20 20.06 -38.82
N ALA A 19 20.03 19.90 -37.80
CA ALA A 19 19.71 18.96 -36.72
C ALA A 19 18.48 19.50 -35.98
N GLY A 20 17.30 19.02 -36.38
CA GLY A 20 16.08 19.18 -35.61
C GLY A 20 16.28 18.50 -34.27
N CYS A 21 16.58 19.29 -33.25
CA CYS A 21 16.35 18.84 -31.86
C CYS A 21 14.85 18.66 -31.69
N LEU A 22 14.35 17.47 -32.01
CA LEU A 22 13.19 16.94 -31.36
C LEU A 22 13.55 16.87 -29.88
N GLY A 23 13.25 17.95 -29.16
CA GLY A 23 13.22 17.96 -27.71
C GLY A 23 12.13 16.97 -27.24
N SER A 24 12.49 15.70 -27.20
CA SER A 24 11.86 14.79 -26.27
C SER A 24 12.13 15.39 -24.90
N THR A 25 11.19 16.11 -24.34
CA THR A 25 11.09 16.28 -22.90
C THR A 25 10.86 14.88 -22.34
N LEU A 26 11.94 14.11 -22.23
CA LEU A 26 12.01 13.04 -21.26
C LEU A 26 11.85 13.77 -19.91
N SER A 27 10.61 13.86 -19.46
CA SER A 27 10.32 14.08 -18.06
C SER A 27 11.06 12.93 -17.36
N PHE A 28 12.23 13.23 -16.81
CA PHE A 28 12.76 12.43 -15.73
C PHE A 28 11.77 12.62 -14.59
N ARG A 29 10.69 11.83 -14.59
CA ARG A 29 9.97 11.57 -13.36
C ARG A 29 11.05 11.07 -12.42
N ASP A 30 11.24 11.78 -11.32
CA ASP A 30 12.17 11.35 -10.28
C ASP A 30 11.76 9.92 -9.90
N SER A 31 12.51 8.95 -10.42
CA SER A 31 12.29 7.56 -10.10
C SER A 31 12.77 7.39 -8.67
N ASN A 32 11.84 7.22 -7.75
CA ASN A 32 12.20 6.86 -6.38
C ASN A 32 12.86 5.46 -6.43
N PRO A 33 14.16 5.35 -6.08
CA PRO A 33 14.88 4.08 -6.21
C PRO A 33 14.41 3.00 -5.23
N ASN A 34 13.55 3.35 -4.28
CA ASN A 34 13.07 2.45 -3.23
C ASN A 34 11.74 1.78 -3.59
N VAL A 35 11.14 2.12 -4.72
CA VAL A 35 9.87 1.55 -5.18
C VAL A 35 9.99 1.02 -6.61
N ILE A 36 9.16 0.06 -6.93
CA ILE A 36 9.17 -0.70 -8.17
C ILE A 36 8.10 -0.17 -9.13
N LEU A 37 6.91 0.08 -8.59
CA LEU A 37 5.80 0.57 -9.39
C LEU A 37 5.96 2.06 -9.68
N ALA A 38 5.61 2.47 -10.89
CA ALA A 38 5.58 3.88 -11.24
C ALA A 38 4.65 4.66 -10.31
N GLU A 39 4.96 5.94 -10.10
CA GLU A 39 4.08 6.82 -9.33
C GLU A 39 2.66 6.83 -9.91
N PRO A 40 1.61 6.63 -9.07
CA PRO A 40 0.25 6.69 -9.55
C PRO A 40 -0.10 8.11 -10.02
N GLU A 41 -0.87 8.22 -11.10
CA GLU A 41 -1.40 9.50 -11.53
C GLU A 41 -2.40 10.05 -10.51
N ARG A 42 -2.12 11.21 -9.94
CA ARG A 42 -2.96 11.87 -8.93
C ARG A 42 -2.66 13.36 -8.89
N GLU A 43 -3.58 14.13 -8.31
CA GLU A 43 -3.49 15.57 -8.17
C GLU A 43 -2.51 16.00 -7.06
N TYR A 44 -2.39 15.20 -5.99
CA TYR A 44 -1.60 15.50 -4.79
C TYR A 44 -0.35 14.63 -4.71
N THR A 45 0.75 15.17 -4.23
CA THR A 45 1.97 14.42 -3.92
C THR A 45 1.78 13.54 -2.68
N SER A 46 2.71 12.61 -2.43
CA SER A 46 2.65 11.74 -1.25
C SER A 46 2.70 12.54 0.06
N GLU A 47 3.45 13.65 0.08
CA GLU A 47 3.64 14.49 1.26
C GLU A 47 2.40 15.34 1.61
N GLU A 48 1.51 15.57 0.64
CA GLU A 48 0.28 16.33 0.84
C GLU A 48 -0.89 15.46 1.33
N LEU A 49 -0.71 14.14 1.32
CA LEU A 49 -1.76 13.22 1.75
C LEU A 49 -1.76 13.03 3.28
N PRO A 50 -2.93 12.92 3.93
CA PRO A 50 -3.03 12.71 5.37
C PRO A 50 -2.79 11.23 5.77
N TYR A 51 -2.13 10.46 4.96
CA TYR A 51 -1.78 9.06 5.17
C TYR A 51 -0.51 8.73 4.38
N PRO A 52 0.28 7.75 4.82
CA PRO A 52 1.46 7.31 4.08
C PRO A 52 1.10 6.84 2.66
N ALA A 53 1.91 7.21 1.68
CA ALA A 53 1.59 6.95 0.28
C ALA A 53 2.83 6.50 -0.52
N TRP A 54 2.67 6.35 -1.81
CA TRP A 54 3.70 5.86 -2.72
C TRP A 54 5.07 6.51 -2.49
N GLY A 55 6.10 5.68 -2.40
CA GLY A 55 7.48 6.09 -2.20
C GLY A 55 7.87 6.38 -0.75
N GLN A 56 6.91 6.48 0.15
CA GLN A 56 7.16 6.68 1.57
C GLN A 56 7.38 5.34 2.28
N ARG A 57 8.19 5.37 3.32
CA ARG A 57 8.40 4.20 4.15
C ARG A 57 7.17 3.93 5.02
N VAL A 58 6.78 2.66 5.13
CA VAL A 58 5.68 2.27 6.01
C VAL A 58 6.01 2.65 7.47
N PRO A 59 5.02 3.07 8.28
CA PRO A 59 5.23 3.38 9.69
C PRO A 59 5.92 2.24 10.45
N ASP A 60 6.73 2.61 11.44
CA ASP A 60 7.45 1.67 12.31
C ASP A 60 6.51 1.12 13.39
N VAL A 61 5.69 0.17 12.98
CA VAL A 61 4.63 -0.39 13.82
C VAL A 61 4.90 -1.87 14.09
N THR A 62 4.94 -2.19 15.37
CA THR A 62 5.05 -3.56 15.87
C THR A 62 3.80 -3.94 16.64
N LEU A 63 3.16 -5.04 16.25
CA LEU A 63 1.91 -5.54 16.82
C LEU A 63 1.96 -7.06 17.02
N PRO A 64 1.26 -7.59 18.06
CA PRO A 64 1.09 -9.02 18.22
C PRO A 64 0.15 -9.59 17.14
N SER A 65 0.49 -10.77 16.62
CA SER A 65 -0.42 -11.60 15.85
C SER A 65 -1.42 -12.29 16.77
N SER A 66 -2.71 -12.16 16.49
CA SER A 66 -3.77 -12.70 17.35
C SER A 66 -3.93 -14.21 17.27
N ILE A 67 -3.60 -14.84 16.15
CA ILE A 67 -3.74 -16.28 15.95
C ILE A 67 -2.43 -17.00 16.20
N GLY A 68 -1.32 -16.40 15.84
CA GLY A 68 0.03 -16.84 16.16
C GLY A 68 0.49 -16.36 17.54
N SER A 69 1.66 -16.81 17.97
CA SER A 69 2.33 -16.34 19.19
C SER A 69 3.42 -15.31 18.91
N GLN A 70 3.55 -14.87 17.66
CA GLN A 70 4.61 -13.97 17.21
C GLN A 70 4.18 -12.51 17.28
N THR A 71 5.17 -11.65 17.37
CA THR A 71 5.03 -10.20 17.20
C THR A 71 5.54 -9.85 15.82
N VAL A 72 4.81 -9.01 15.09
CA VAL A 72 5.12 -8.61 13.72
C VAL A 72 5.47 -7.14 13.69
N THR A 73 6.64 -6.81 13.21
CA THR A 73 7.02 -5.45 12.81
C THR A 73 6.73 -5.29 11.33
N ILE A 74 5.76 -4.47 10.97
CA ILE A 74 5.27 -4.37 9.57
C ILE A 74 6.40 -3.99 8.61
N ARG A 75 7.30 -3.11 9.05
CA ARG A 75 8.43 -2.63 8.25
C ARG A 75 9.49 -3.71 7.95
N ASP A 76 9.59 -4.72 8.79
CA ASP A 76 10.63 -5.76 8.73
C ASP A 76 10.15 -7.03 8.03
N ILE A 77 8.99 -6.98 7.36
CA ILE A 77 8.49 -8.08 6.54
C ILE A 77 9.31 -8.13 5.25
N GLU A 78 9.97 -9.25 5.03
CA GLU A 78 10.90 -9.48 3.90
C GLU A 78 10.21 -9.91 2.59
N THR A 79 8.87 -9.92 2.57
CA THR A 79 8.07 -10.17 1.36
C THR A 79 7.17 -8.97 1.08
N PRO A 80 6.74 -8.75 -0.16
CA PRO A 80 5.63 -7.84 -0.43
C PRO A 80 4.47 -8.11 0.51
N SER A 81 3.87 -7.08 1.07
CA SER A 81 2.81 -7.24 2.06
C SER A 81 1.58 -6.38 1.77
N ILE A 82 0.41 -6.91 2.16
CA ILE A 82 -0.87 -6.20 2.05
C ILE A 82 -1.40 -5.94 3.45
N VAL A 83 -1.49 -4.65 3.81
CA VAL A 83 -2.05 -4.19 5.09
C VAL A 83 -3.43 -3.61 4.85
N THR A 84 -4.44 -4.06 5.59
CA THR A 84 -5.80 -3.50 5.58
C THR A 84 -6.35 -3.40 6.99
N PHE A 85 -7.37 -2.56 7.19
CA PHE A 85 -7.90 -2.25 8.51
C PHE A 85 -9.38 -2.64 8.61
N PHE A 86 -9.75 -3.28 9.71
CA PHE A 86 -11.08 -3.85 9.86
C PHE A 86 -11.48 -4.00 11.34
N TYR A 87 -12.74 -4.42 11.57
CA TYR A 87 -13.19 -5.05 12.79
C TYR A 87 -14.20 -6.16 12.46
N SER A 88 -14.16 -7.25 13.20
CA SER A 88 -14.86 -8.48 12.83
C SER A 88 -16.38 -8.42 12.97
N HIS A 89 -16.93 -7.40 13.64
CA HIS A 89 -18.36 -7.18 13.82
C HIS A 89 -18.97 -6.24 12.78
N CYS A 90 -18.17 -5.75 11.83
CA CYS A 90 -18.67 -4.95 10.71
C CYS A 90 -19.56 -5.80 9.79
N GLN A 91 -20.69 -5.24 9.37
CA GLN A 91 -21.64 -5.92 8.48
C GLN A 91 -21.67 -5.32 7.06
N THR A 92 -20.81 -4.33 6.76
CA THR A 92 -20.85 -3.58 5.50
C THR A 92 -19.52 -3.64 4.76
N VAL A 93 -18.58 -2.77 5.07
CA VAL A 93 -17.34 -2.54 4.31
C VAL A 93 -16.25 -3.56 4.63
N CYS A 94 -16.03 -3.86 5.94
CA CYS A 94 -14.93 -4.75 6.32
C CYS A 94 -15.00 -6.15 5.70
N PRO A 95 -16.19 -6.81 5.59
CA PRO A 95 -16.28 -8.08 4.87
C PRO A 95 -15.82 -7.99 3.43
N VAL A 96 -16.10 -6.88 2.73
CA VAL A 96 -15.68 -6.67 1.33
C VAL A 96 -14.16 -6.52 1.26
N LEU A 97 -13.54 -5.72 2.12
CA LEU A 97 -12.08 -5.54 2.18
C LEU A 97 -11.37 -6.86 2.50
N ILE A 98 -11.83 -7.58 3.53
CA ILE A 98 -11.24 -8.87 3.90
C ILE A 98 -11.44 -9.91 2.81
N GLN A 99 -12.60 -9.93 2.14
CA GLN A 99 -12.85 -10.82 1.00
C GLN A 99 -11.91 -10.53 -0.17
N THR A 100 -11.63 -9.25 -0.45
CA THR A 100 -10.66 -8.84 -1.48
C THR A 100 -9.28 -9.40 -1.16
N VAL A 101 -8.77 -9.16 0.04
CA VAL A 101 -7.44 -9.64 0.48
C VAL A 101 -7.38 -11.17 0.51
N ARG A 102 -8.45 -11.83 0.99
CA ARG A 102 -8.58 -13.29 0.99
C ARG A 102 -8.58 -13.87 -0.43
N ASN A 103 -9.19 -13.20 -1.39
CA ASN A 103 -9.18 -13.66 -2.78
C ASN A 103 -7.78 -13.59 -3.40
N ILE A 104 -6.98 -12.58 -3.03
CA ILE A 104 -5.57 -12.51 -3.41
C ILE A 104 -4.76 -13.62 -2.73
N GLN A 105 -5.05 -13.96 -1.47
CA GLN A 105 -4.46 -15.13 -0.81
C GLN A 105 -4.81 -16.43 -1.54
N ALA A 106 -6.06 -16.59 -1.97
CA ALA A 106 -6.49 -17.78 -2.71
C ALA A 106 -5.76 -17.90 -4.05
N ASP A 107 -5.63 -16.79 -4.78
CA ASP A 107 -4.84 -16.72 -6.01
C ASP A 107 -3.37 -17.06 -5.76
N ALA A 108 -2.79 -16.58 -4.66
CA ALA A 108 -1.41 -16.90 -4.28
C ALA A 108 -1.20 -18.39 -4.00
N ILE A 109 -2.17 -19.04 -3.37
CA ILE A 109 -2.15 -20.49 -3.10
C ILE A 109 -2.34 -21.28 -4.40
N GLU A 110 -3.30 -20.90 -5.23
CA GLU A 110 -3.62 -21.59 -6.49
C GLU A 110 -2.48 -21.50 -7.52
N ASN A 111 -1.72 -20.41 -7.50
CA ASN A 111 -0.62 -20.14 -8.43
C ASN A 111 0.77 -20.29 -7.80
N ASP A 112 0.88 -21.01 -6.67
CA ASP A 112 2.14 -21.43 -6.02
C ASP A 112 3.10 -20.26 -5.67
N TYR A 113 2.54 -19.10 -5.19
CA TYR A 113 3.35 -17.98 -4.69
C TYR A 113 2.94 -17.51 -3.28
N ALA A 114 2.28 -18.36 -2.51
CA ALA A 114 1.80 -18.01 -1.17
C ALA A 114 2.92 -17.62 -0.19
N ASP A 115 4.12 -18.14 -0.37
CA ASP A 115 5.31 -17.81 0.40
C ASP A 115 5.99 -16.49 -0.02
N GLN A 116 5.54 -15.88 -1.12
CA GLN A 116 6.09 -14.64 -1.67
C GLN A 116 5.25 -13.42 -1.33
N VAL A 117 4.24 -13.53 -0.48
CA VAL A 117 3.37 -12.42 -0.08
C VAL A 117 2.83 -12.61 1.33
N THR A 118 2.78 -11.54 2.11
CA THR A 118 2.24 -11.55 3.48
C THR A 118 1.00 -10.67 3.58
N PHE A 119 -0.03 -11.15 4.27
CA PHE A 119 -1.30 -10.48 4.50
C PHE A 119 -1.42 -10.08 5.97
N LEU A 120 -1.61 -8.78 6.22
CA LEU A 120 -1.57 -8.17 7.55
C LEU A 120 -2.87 -7.38 7.86
N PRO A 121 -4.03 -8.05 7.89
CA PRO A 121 -5.26 -7.37 8.34
C PRO A 121 -5.13 -6.98 9.81
N THR A 122 -5.30 -5.69 10.08
CA THR A 122 -5.12 -5.09 11.40
C THR A 122 -6.47 -4.65 11.95
N THR A 123 -6.87 -5.18 13.10
CA THR A 123 -8.13 -4.76 13.74
C THR A 123 -7.97 -3.44 14.48
N PHE A 124 -9.00 -2.59 14.41
CA PHE A 124 -9.11 -1.40 15.24
C PHE A 124 -10.13 -1.55 16.39
N ASP A 125 -10.69 -2.77 16.59
CA ASP A 125 -11.53 -3.10 17.73
C ASP A 125 -10.93 -4.22 18.61
N PRO A 126 -9.79 -3.99 19.26
CA PRO A 126 -9.13 -5.02 20.05
C PRO A 126 -9.94 -5.51 21.24
N GLN A 127 -11.00 -4.80 21.64
CA GLN A 127 -11.85 -5.19 22.75
C GLN A 127 -12.74 -6.39 22.39
N ARG A 128 -13.23 -6.49 21.15
CA ARG A 128 -14.09 -7.58 20.68
C ARG A 128 -13.37 -8.58 19.79
N ASP A 129 -12.28 -8.18 19.17
CA ASP A 129 -11.53 -9.01 18.22
C ASP A 129 -10.39 -9.75 18.93
N ASP A 130 -10.74 -10.62 19.86
CA ASP A 130 -9.78 -11.52 20.49
C ASP A 130 -9.37 -12.69 19.56
N ALA A 131 -8.43 -13.51 20.02
CA ALA A 131 -7.94 -14.65 19.23
C ALA A 131 -9.02 -15.68 18.90
N ALA A 132 -10.01 -15.89 19.79
CA ALA A 132 -11.11 -16.83 19.57
C ALA A 132 -12.05 -16.30 18.49
N ARG A 133 -12.42 -15.02 18.61
CA ARG A 133 -13.26 -14.32 17.63
C ARG A 133 -12.59 -14.27 16.24
N LEU A 134 -11.32 -13.96 16.15
CA LEU A 134 -10.61 -13.90 14.87
C LEU A 134 -10.43 -15.27 14.21
N ARG A 135 -10.30 -16.35 15.00
CA ARG A 135 -10.34 -17.72 14.45
C ARG A 135 -11.73 -18.10 13.92
N GLU A 136 -12.81 -17.68 14.58
CA GLU A 136 -14.17 -17.86 14.08
C GLU A 136 -14.40 -17.05 12.80
N TYR A 137 -13.99 -15.79 12.81
CA TYR A 137 -14.07 -14.90 11.66
C TYR A 137 -13.30 -15.45 10.45
N SER A 138 -12.09 -15.98 10.66
CA SER A 138 -11.31 -16.58 9.56
C SER A 138 -12.05 -17.77 8.91
N LYS A 139 -12.72 -18.61 9.71
CA LYS A 139 -13.53 -19.70 9.17
C LYS A 139 -14.72 -19.20 8.36
N THR A 140 -15.42 -18.17 8.87
CA THR A 140 -16.55 -17.55 8.18
C THR A 140 -16.14 -16.94 6.84
N MET A 141 -14.94 -16.32 6.79
CA MET A 141 -14.39 -15.67 5.59
C MET A 141 -13.60 -16.63 4.68
N ASN A 142 -13.49 -17.92 5.04
CA ASN A 142 -12.68 -18.93 4.32
C ASN A 142 -11.22 -18.49 4.15
N ILE A 143 -10.60 -17.97 5.19
CA ILE A 143 -9.20 -17.55 5.18
C ILE A 143 -8.31 -18.73 5.55
N ALA A 144 -7.27 -18.98 4.78
CA ALA A 144 -6.29 -20.03 5.03
C ALA A 144 -5.23 -19.55 6.04
N VAL A 145 -5.59 -19.49 7.32
CA VAL A 145 -4.69 -19.03 8.41
C VAL A 145 -3.57 -20.01 8.75
N ASP A 146 -3.66 -21.25 8.31
CA ASP A 146 -2.61 -22.26 8.48
C ASP A 146 -1.44 -22.08 7.50
N ASN A 147 -1.62 -21.24 6.47
CA ASN A 147 -0.53 -20.74 5.66
C ASN A 147 0.09 -19.55 6.40
N ASP A 148 1.31 -19.63 6.82
CA ASP A 148 2.03 -18.64 7.65
C ASP A 148 2.05 -17.21 7.07
N ASN A 149 1.50 -17.02 5.88
CA ASN A 149 1.41 -15.73 5.18
C ASN A 149 0.22 -14.84 5.60
N TRP A 150 -0.64 -15.27 6.55
CA TRP A 150 -1.76 -14.47 7.04
C TRP A 150 -1.65 -14.22 8.55
N GLN A 151 -1.49 -12.94 8.93
CA GLN A 151 -1.33 -12.54 10.31
C GLN A 151 -2.39 -11.49 10.70
N PHE A 152 -3.38 -11.86 11.53
CA PHE A 152 -4.28 -10.88 12.12
C PHE A 152 -3.55 -10.06 13.19
N LEU A 153 -3.26 -8.81 12.90
CA LEU A 153 -2.60 -7.91 13.84
C LEU A 153 -3.63 -7.27 14.78
N ARG A 154 -3.34 -7.32 16.08
CA ARG A 154 -4.24 -6.81 17.11
C ARG A 154 -3.49 -5.88 18.06
N PRO A 155 -3.79 -4.56 18.04
CA PRO A 155 -3.29 -3.63 19.05
C PRO A 155 -3.70 -4.07 20.46
N ALA A 156 -2.87 -3.76 21.46
CA ALA A 156 -3.10 -4.19 22.85
C ALA A 156 -4.28 -3.48 23.51
N SER A 157 -4.67 -2.30 23.05
CA SER A 157 -5.77 -1.49 23.59
C SER A 157 -6.42 -0.62 22.51
N PRO A 158 -7.61 -0.03 22.76
CA PRO A 158 -8.24 0.93 21.88
C PRO A 158 -7.37 2.17 21.59
N GLU A 159 -6.63 2.65 22.60
CA GLU A 159 -5.71 3.79 22.45
C GLU A 159 -4.56 3.44 21.51
N ARG A 160 -4.01 2.22 21.64
CA ARG A 160 -2.98 1.74 20.71
C ARG A 160 -3.55 1.52 19.31
N ALA A 161 -4.81 1.07 19.20
CA ALA A 161 -5.49 0.95 17.91
C ALA A 161 -5.63 2.32 17.24
N LYS A 162 -6.02 3.35 18.00
CA LYS A 162 -6.12 4.72 17.49
C LYS A 162 -4.75 5.24 17.04
N ALA A 163 -3.74 5.13 17.87
CA ALA A 163 -2.39 5.58 17.54
C ALA A 163 -1.86 4.91 16.26
N VAL A 164 -2.05 3.60 16.10
CA VAL A 164 -1.59 2.88 14.91
C VAL A 164 -2.45 3.17 13.69
N VAL A 165 -3.75 2.96 13.79
CA VAL A 165 -4.63 2.93 12.62
C VAL A 165 -4.97 4.33 12.14
N GLU A 166 -5.23 5.26 13.05
CA GLU A 166 -5.60 6.63 12.71
C GLU A 166 -4.38 7.54 12.55
N GLU A 167 -3.47 7.57 13.55
CA GLU A 167 -2.37 8.53 13.56
C GLU A 167 -1.22 8.13 12.63
N GLU A 168 -0.87 6.82 12.57
CA GLU A 168 0.24 6.33 11.73
C GLU A 168 -0.22 5.98 10.30
N PHE A 169 -1.37 5.31 10.14
CA PHE A 169 -1.84 4.85 8.83
C PHE A 169 -2.93 5.73 8.20
N GLY A 170 -3.45 6.75 8.90
CA GLY A 170 -4.43 7.70 8.38
C GLY A 170 -5.84 7.12 8.13
N VAL A 171 -6.18 6.00 8.76
CA VAL A 171 -7.52 5.40 8.69
C VAL A 171 -8.36 5.91 9.84
N THR A 172 -9.22 6.89 9.59
CA THR A 172 -10.12 7.43 10.60
C THR A 172 -11.21 6.43 10.96
N PHE A 173 -11.52 6.30 12.26
CA PHE A 173 -12.64 5.51 12.75
C PHE A 173 -13.24 6.11 14.01
N GLU A 174 -14.57 6.07 14.08
CA GLU A 174 -15.33 6.62 15.19
C GLU A 174 -16.38 5.61 15.66
N ARG A 175 -16.45 5.39 16.98
CA ARG A 175 -17.46 4.51 17.59
C ARG A 175 -18.83 5.16 17.52
N THR A 176 -19.81 4.42 17.03
CA THR A 176 -21.20 4.82 16.93
C THR A 176 -22.10 3.83 17.68
N HIS A 177 -23.29 4.29 18.10
CA HIS A 177 -24.30 3.46 18.76
C HIS A 177 -25.60 3.65 17.98
N PRO A 178 -25.84 2.82 16.93
CA PRO A 178 -27.09 2.87 16.18
C PRO A 178 -28.27 2.50 17.08
N ASP A 179 -29.39 3.24 16.97
CA ASP A 179 -30.58 3.04 17.80
C ASP A 179 -31.25 1.66 17.60
N ASP A 180 -30.99 1.02 16.47
CA ASP A 180 -31.54 -0.28 16.08
C ASP A 180 -30.60 -1.46 16.39
N MET A 181 -29.49 -1.23 17.10
CA MET A 181 -28.51 -2.25 17.44
C MET A 181 -28.16 -2.25 18.93
N ASP A 182 -28.10 -3.43 19.53
CA ASP A 182 -27.64 -3.61 20.92
C ASP A 182 -26.12 -3.48 21.09
N MET A 183 -25.38 -3.29 19.99
CA MET A 183 -23.92 -3.21 19.99
C MET A 183 -23.43 -1.94 19.32
N TYR A 184 -22.27 -1.47 19.75
CA TYR A 184 -21.61 -0.36 19.04
C TYR A 184 -21.05 -0.81 17.69
N MET A 185 -21.03 0.13 16.76
CA MET A 185 -20.43 -0.01 15.45
C MET A 185 -19.30 1.03 15.29
N PHE A 186 -18.62 1.00 14.15
CA PHE A 186 -17.68 2.07 13.77
C PHE A 186 -18.03 2.62 12.39
N ALA A 187 -18.08 3.95 12.30
CA ALA A 187 -17.91 4.65 11.04
C ALA A 187 -16.40 4.75 10.77
N HIS A 188 -15.93 4.33 9.61
CA HIS A 188 -14.50 4.36 9.30
C HIS A 188 -14.22 4.59 7.81
N SER A 189 -13.04 5.16 7.52
CA SER A 189 -12.53 5.22 6.16
C SER A 189 -11.92 3.87 5.75
N ALA A 190 -11.88 3.60 4.45
CA ALA A 190 -11.28 2.39 3.89
C ALA A 190 -9.94 2.73 3.24
N LEU A 191 -8.92 1.94 3.58
CA LEU A 191 -7.58 2.07 3.03
C LEU A 191 -6.88 0.71 3.10
N THR A 192 -6.24 0.33 1.99
CA THR A 192 -5.44 -0.89 1.90
C THR A 192 -4.09 -0.52 1.27
N TYR A 193 -3.01 -0.97 1.89
CA TYR A 193 -1.65 -0.73 1.43
C TYR A 193 -1.06 -1.95 0.76
N LEU A 194 -0.33 -1.73 -0.33
CA LEU A 194 0.62 -2.67 -0.90
C LEU A 194 2.03 -2.12 -0.61
N ILE A 195 2.84 -2.90 0.07
CA ILE A 195 4.17 -2.55 0.57
C ILE A 195 5.17 -3.54 -0.03
N ASN A 196 6.33 -3.08 -0.48
CA ASN A 196 7.38 -3.96 -0.98
C ASN A 196 8.24 -4.58 0.15
N ALA A 197 9.13 -5.49 -0.21
CA ALA A 197 9.98 -6.19 0.75
C ALA A 197 10.96 -5.28 1.51
N ASP A 198 11.27 -4.10 0.98
CA ASP A 198 12.11 -3.09 1.64
C ASP A 198 11.32 -2.16 2.57
N GLY A 199 10.01 -2.37 2.73
CA GLY A 199 9.13 -1.59 3.61
C GLY A 199 8.70 -0.24 3.03
N TYR A 200 8.68 -0.08 1.71
CA TYR A 200 8.15 1.12 1.06
C TYR A 200 6.77 0.87 0.47
N ILE A 201 5.92 1.90 0.54
CA ILE A 201 4.56 1.86 0.04
C ILE A 201 4.56 2.00 -1.49
N GLU A 202 4.06 0.98 -2.15
CA GLU A 202 3.89 0.93 -3.60
C GLU A 202 2.51 1.43 -4.04
N ARG A 203 1.48 1.12 -3.25
CA ARG A 203 0.10 1.58 -3.48
C ARG A 203 -0.64 1.82 -2.17
N ALA A 204 -1.57 2.77 -2.21
CA ALA A 204 -2.57 3.03 -1.18
C ALA A 204 -3.96 3.06 -1.85
N TYR A 205 -4.72 1.99 -1.72
CA TYR A 205 -6.04 1.84 -2.34
C TYR A 205 -7.11 2.42 -1.40
N ARG A 206 -7.57 3.65 -1.70
CA ARG A 206 -8.60 4.37 -0.93
C ARG A 206 -10.00 4.05 -1.42
N THR A 207 -10.42 2.80 -1.31
CA THR A 207 -11.74 2.35 -1.73
C THR A 207 -12.23 1.24 -0.83
N GLN A 208 -13.56 1.15 -0.68
CA GLN A 208 -14.21 0.09 0.08
C GLN A 208 -14.18 -1.27 -0.61
N ALA A 209 -13.93 -1.29 -1.92
CA ALA A 209 -13.83 -2.49 -2.75
C ALA A 209 -12.67 -2.34 -3.74
N PRO A 210 -11.42 -2.56 -3.33
CA PRO A 210 -10.27 -2.55 -4.23
C PRO A 210 -10.43 -3.61 -5.32
N ASP A 211 -10.01 -3.27 -6.55
CA ASP A 211 -10.02 -4.20 -7.67
C ASP A 211 -8.95 -5.28 -7.48
N ILE A 212 -9.40 -6.53 -7.34
CA ILE A 212 -8.53 -7.69 -7.09
C ILE A 212 -7.54 -7.90 -8.23
N SER A 213 -7.98 -7.77 -9.48
CA SER A 213 -7.14 -7.97 -10.66
C SER A 213 -6.04 -6.90 -10.74
N GLN A 214 -6.38 -5.66 -10.40
CA GLN A 214 -5.40 -4.58 -10.30
C GLN A 214 -4.38 -4.84 -9.20
N MET A 215 -4.83 -5.25 -8.01
CA MET A 215 -3.95 -5.56 -6.89
C MET A 215 -2.99 -6.72 -7.19
N ILE A 216 -3.47 -7.78 -7.85
CA ILE A 216 -2.62 -8.90 -8.29
C ILE A 216 -1.62 -8.43 -9.35
N THR A 217 -2.03 -7.57 -10.28
CA THR A 217 -1.15 -6.98 -11.29
C THR A 217 -0.06 -6.12 -10.65
N ASP A 218 -0.42 -5.29 -9.68
CA ASP A 218 0.53 -4.46 -8.94
C ASP A 218 1.48 -5.29 -8.05
N LEU A 219 0.99 -6.39 -7.47
CA LEU A 219 1.78 -7.30 -6.64
C LEU A 219 2.83 -8.09 -7.44
N LYS A 220 2.53 -8.44 -8.70
CA LYS A 220 3.37 -9.31 -9.51
C LYS A 220 4.83 -8.85 -9.62
N PRO A 221 5.17 -7.64 -10.05
CA PRO A 221 6.56 -7.19 -10.17
C PRO A 221 7.28 -7.07 -8.82
N LEU A 222 6.56 -7.00 -7.71
CA LEU A 222 7.13 -6.94 -6.36
C LEU A 222 7.62 -8.29 -5.86
N ARG A 223 7.04 -9.39 -6.36
CA ARG A 223 7.40 -10.78 -6.02
C ARG A 223 8.53 -11.34 -6.88
N GLU A 224 8.77 -10.74 -8.05
CA GLU A 224 9.71 -11.22 -9.06
C GLU A 224 11.13 -10.64 -8.89
N GLN A 225 11.48 -10.14 -7.70
CA GLN A 225 12.79 -9.53 -7.39
C GLN A 225 13.79 -10.49 -6.78
#